data_29afdbdf5bb575676864b9802ca86f07
#
_entry.id   29afdbdf5bb575676864b9802ca86f07
#
_cell.length_a   1.000
_cell.length_b   1.000
_cell.length_c   1.000
_cell.angle_alpha   90.00
_cell.angle_beta   90.00
_cell.angle_gamma   90.00
#
_symmetry.space_group_name_H-M   'P 1'
#
loop_
_entity.id
_entity.type
_entity.pdbx_description
1 polymer ?
#
loop_
_entity_poly.entity_id
_entity_poly.type
_entity_poly.pdbx_seq_one_letter_code
_entity_poly.pdbx_strand_id
1 'polypeptide(L)'
;EMIASFNEASERGLQIKILVYGISGYMYWRCNRLIGALAANTNVQIKLYNPINLMTPWKINYRLHDKYLIVDGKQYLLGGRNTNDLFLGEYKDKEDRNIDREVLVCSDGTNSSTEALTAYFAKIWDLPCNKEISGNRRNLQKAQETLRTHYTELQGSYAEAYLPVALERETLEAKSITLLSNPTSPENKAPVLWEQLSGIMKNGESILIETPYIICNNGMYETLAGFCEGGRRVQIMTNAIESGANPFGCTDYLNEKKNILATGSEVFEVSCGQSLHTKTILVDDHISMIGSYNLDLRSTYLDTELMLVIDCPELNQCLRENASVKAEQSRHVLPDGTENEGPDFQGEMPFYKKAGYFLLRLLTGLFRYLL
;
A
#
# COMPACT_ATOMS: atom_id res chain seq x y z
N GLU A 1 -14.58 -6.08 -12.27
CA GLU A 1 -15.45 -5.60 -11.20
C GLU A 1 -15.39 -4.08 -11.08
N MET A 2 -14.34 -3.48 -10.55
CA MET A 2 -14.21 -2.03 -10.29
C MET A 2 -14.59 -1.16 -11.50
N ILE A 3 -14.15 -1.50 -12.72
CA ILE A 3 -14.48 -0.74 -13.94
C ILE A 3 -15.98 -0.80 -14.25
N ALA A 4 -16.64 -1.93 -14.01
CA ALA A 4 -18.09 -2.07 -14.19
C ALA A 4 -18.85 -1.20 -13.18
N SER A 5 -18.40 -1.16 -11.92
CA SER A 5 -18.98 -0.30 -10.88
C SER A 5 -18.80 1.19 -11.19
N PHE A 6 -17.65 1.59 -11.70
CA PHE A 6 -17.44 2.98 -12.16
C PHE A 6 -18.32 3.33 -13.37
N ASN A 7 -18.52 2.39 -14.31
CA ASN A 7 -19.42 2.63 -15.45
C ASN A 7 -20.85 2.84 -14.96
N GLU A 8 -21.35 2.00 -14.07
CA GLU A 8 -22.69 2.14 -13.49
C GLU A 8 -22.84 3.46 -12.74
N ALA A 9 -21.88 3.82 -11.90
CA ALA A 9 -21.88 5.09 -11.18
C ALA A 9 -21.93 6.28 -12.16
N SER A 10 -21.17 6.23 -13.26
CA SER A 10 -21.15 7.28 -14.26
C SER A 10 -22.49 7.38 -15.05
N GLU A 11 -23.15 6.25 -15.31
CA GLU A 11 -24.47 6.20 -15.94
C GLU A 11 -25.56 6.80 -15.05
N ARG A 12 -25.39 6.72 -13.72
CA ARG A 12 -26.25 7.43 -12.76
C ARG A 12 -25.94 8.95 -12.66
N GLY A 13 -24.93 9.44 -13.36
CA GLY A 13 -24.58 10.86 -13.41
C GLY A 13 -23.46 11.30 -12.46
N LEU A 14 -22.81 10.36 -11.76
CA LEU A 14 -21.68 10.68 -10.87
C LEU A 14 -20.47 11.16 -11.68
N GLN A 15 -19.79 12.18 -11.17
CA GLN A 15 -18.54 12.67 -11.74
C GLN A 15 -17.37 11.86 -11.20
N ILE A 16 -16.60 11.24 -12.06
CA ILE A 16 -15.54 10.30 -11.69
C ILE A 16 -14.19 10.76 -12.23
N LYS A 17 -13.20 10.88 -11.36
CA LYS A 17 -11.81 11.16 -11.72
C LYS A 17 -10.93 10.00 -11.28
N ILE A 18 -10.16 9.44 -12.21
CA ILE A 18 -9.29 8.29 -11.96
C ILE A 18 -7.86 8.66 -12.36
N LEU A 19 -6.94 8.60 -11.40
CA LEU A 19 -5.51 8.75 -11.64
C LEU A 19 -4.84 7.41 -11.42
N VAL A 20 -4.10 6.91 -12.43
CA VAL A 20 -3.40 5.64 -12.36
C VAL A 20 -1.91 5.80 -12.66
N TYR A 21 -1.08 4.93 -12.08
CA TYR A 21 0.34 4.92 -12.34
C TYR A 21 0.64 4.72 -13.83
N GLY A 22 1.51 5.55 -14.38
CA GLY A 22 1.68 5.69 -15.81
C GLY A 22 2.13 4.43 -16.55
N ILE A 23 3.01 3.59 -15.96
CA ILE A 23 3.44 2.34 -16.62
C ILE A 23 2.31 1.32 -16.62
N SER A 24 1.72 1.04 -15.47
CA SER A 24 0.59 0.12 -15.36
C SER A 24 -0.58 0.60 -16.21
N GLY A 25 -0.87 1.90 -16.17
CA GLY A 25 -1.88 2.51 -17.00
C GLY A 25 -1.57 2.40 -18.50
N TYR A 26 -0.31 2.56 -18.91
CA TYR A 26 0.08 2.38 -20.31
C TYR A 26 -0.08 0.93 -20.77
N MET A 27 0.36 -0.02 -19.98
CA MET A 27 0.34 -1.46 -20.34
C MET A 27 -1.07 -2.07 -20.28
N TYR A 28 -1.84 -1.74 -19.23
CA TYR A 28 -3.10 -2.42 -18.96
C TYR A 28 -4.33 -1.58 -19.31
N TRP A 29 -4.26 -0.25 -19.25
CA TRP A 29 -5.42 0.63 -19.40
C TRP A 29 -5.55 1.24 -20.79
N ARG A 30 -4.48 1.74 -21.38
CA ARG A 30 -4.54 2.47 -22.64
C ARG A 30 -5.12 1.65 -23.80
N CYS A 31 -4.81 0.36 -23.85
CA CYS A 31 -5.26 -0.55 -24.92
C CYS A 31 -6.49 -1.37 -24.52
N ASN A 32 -6.98 -1.23 -23.28
CA ASN A 32 -8.12 -1.97 -22.79
C ASN A 32 -9.43 -1.36 -23.32
N ARG A 33 -10.22 -2.19 -24.02
CA ARG A 33 -11.48 -1.76 -24.64
C ARG A 33 -12.52 -1.29 -23.60
N LEU A 34 -12.60 -1.96 -22.44
CA LEU A 34 -13.57 -1.61 -21.38
C LEU A 34 -13.20 -0.28 -20.71
N ILE A 35 -11.91 -0.01 -20.51
CA ILE A 35 -11.44 1.28 -20.00
C ILE A 35 -11.65 2.38 -21.03
N GLY A 36 -11.41 2.08 -22.30
CA GLY A 36 -11.73 3.03 -23.39
C GLY A 36 -13.21 3.35 -23.46
N ALA A 37 -14.10 2.41 -23.14
CA ALA A 37 -15.53 2.64 -23.07
C ALA A 37 -15.91 3.49 -21.84
N LEU A 38 -15.32 3.22 -20.69
CA LEU A 38 -15.48 4.04 -19.48
C LEU A 38 -15.02 5.49 -19.72
N ALA A 39 -13.83 5.67 -20.29
CA ALA A 39 -13.28 7.00 -20.63
C ALA A 39 -14.07 7.75 -21.73
N ALA A 40 -14.95 7.08 -22.47
CA ALA A 40 -15.82 7.71 -23.44
C ALA A 40 -17.07 8.35 -22.82
N ASN A 41 -17.35 8.07 -21.54
CA ASN A 41 -18.43 8.72 -20.80
C ASN A 41 -17.99 10.13 -20.38
N THR A 42 -18.85 11.13 -20.64
CA THR A 42 -18.57 12.54 -20.35
C THR A 42 -18.40 12.85 -18.86
N ASN A 43 -18.91 11.97 -17.99
CA ASN A 43 -18.80 12.09 -16.53
C ASN A 43 -17.52 11.47 -15.99
N VAL A 44 -16.66 10.89 -16.85
CA VAL A 44 -15.45 10.17 -16.42
C VAL A 44 -14.20 10.81 -17.03
N GLN A 45 -13.24 11.10 -16.20
CA GLN A 45 -11.92 11.55 -16.60
C GLN A 45 -10.87 10.60 -16.05
N ILE A 46 -9.97 10.11 -16.93
CA ILE A 46 -8.89 9.19 -16.54
C ILE A 46 -7.56 9.80 -16.95
N LYS A 47 -6.63 9.91 -16.00
CA LYS A 47 -5.26 10.37 -16.26
C LYS A 47 -4.23 9.32 -15.87
N LEU A 48 -3.11 9.31 -16.60
CA LEU A 48 -1.89 8.56 -16.28
C LEU A 48 -0.90 9.49 -15.58
N TYR A 49 -0.48 9.14 -14.37
CA TYR A 49 0.60 9.82 -13.68
C TYR A 49 1.95 9.42 -14.28
N ASN A 50 2.76 10.38 -14.71
CA ASN A 50 4.12 10.19 -15.19
C ASN A 50 4.27 8.99 -16.15
N PRO A 51 3.54 8.94 -17.28
CA PRO A 51 3.65 7.86 -18.24
C PRO A 51 5.02 7.86 -18.93
N ILE A 52 5.38 6.72 -19.54
CA ILE A 52 6.66 6.55 -20.23
C ILE A 52 6.90 7.69 -21.21
N ASN A 53 8.04 8.36 -21.05
CA ASN A 53 8.52 9.40 -21.95
C ASN A 53 9.94 9.08 -22.39
N LEU A 54 10.12 8.82 -23.69
CA LEU A 54 11.41 8.44 -24.27
C LEU A 54 12.47 9.55 -24.17
N MET A 55 12.05 10.80 -24.00
CA MET A 55 12.97 11.94 -23.81
C MET A 55 13.50 12.04 -22.36
N THR A 56 12.82 11.41 -21.41
CA THR A 56 13.20 11.39 -19.98
C THR A 56 13.03 9.99 -19.39
N PRO A 57 13.72 8.96 -19.93
CA PRO A 57 13.46 7.56 -19.57
C PRO A 57 13.72 7.26 -18.08
N TRP A 58 14.65 7.99 -17.44
CA TRP A 58 14.93 7.83 -16.01
C TRP A 58 13.74 8.18 -15.11
N LYS A 59 12.79 9.03 -15.58
CA LYS A 59 11.58 9.38 -14.80
C LYS A 59 10.63 8.20 -14.59
N ILE A 60 10.81 7.07 -15.28
CA ILE A 60 10.04 5.83 -15.09
C ILE A 60 10.09 5.31 -13.64
N ASN A 61 11.13 5.67 -12.89
CA ASN A 61 11.30 5.26 -11.51
C ASN A 61 10.42 6.01 -10.49
N TYR A 62 9.84 7.15 -10.88
CA TYR A 62 8.95 7.92 -9.99
C TYR A 62 7.51 7.47 -10.16
N ARG A 63 7.00 6.70 -9.21
CA ARG A 63 5.69 6.02 -9.31
C ARG A 63 4.62 6.74 -8.51
N LEU A 64 3.39 6.59 -8.98
CA LEU A 64 2.21 6.80 -8.15
C LEU A 64 2.00 5.53 -7.32
N HIS A 65 2.25 5.61 -6.02
CA HIS A 65 2.11 4.45 -5.14
C HIS A 65 0.96 4.60 -4.13
N ASP A 66 0.27 5.74 -4.14
CA ASP A 66 -0.92 6.00 -3.33
C ASP A 66 -2.10 5.11 -3.75
N LYS A 67 -2.88 4.65 -2.78
CA LYS A 67 -4.11 3.87 -2.99
C LYS A 67 -5.20 4.44 -2.11
N TYR A 68 -6.16 5.12 -2.73
CA TYR A 68 -7.31 5.69 -2.04
C TYR A 68 -8.49 5.90 -2.97
N LEU A 69 -9.68 6.00 -2.38
CA LEU A 69 -10.93 6.36 -3.03
C LEU A 69 -11.60 7.44 -2.18
N ILE A 70 -12.00 8.56 -2.78
CA ILE A 70 -12.73 9.63 -2.11
C ILE A 70 -14.15 9.67 -2.66
N VAL A 71 -15.15 9.75 -1.77
CA VAL A 71 -16.56 9.87 -2.12
C VAL A 71 -17.11 11.16 -1.53
N ASP A 72 -17.53 12.07 -2.42
CA ASP A 72 -18.22 13.35 -2.13
C ASP A 72 -17.49 14.26 -1.12
N GLY A 73 -16.18 14.06 -0.90
CA GLY A 73 -15.41 14.80 0.10
C GLY A 73 -15.85 14.54 1.55
N LYS A 74 -16.56 13.44 1.81
CA LYS A 74 -17.07 13.06 3.13
C LYS A 74 -16.52 11.74 3.62
N GLN A 75 -16.32 10.81 2.71
CA GLN A 75 -15.81 9.48 3.03
C GLN A 75 -14.62 9.16 2.14
N TYR A 76 -13.67 8.42 2.67
CA TYR A 76 -12.57 7.89 1.87
C TYR A 76 -12.06 6.57 2.40
N LEU A 77 -11.56 5.75 1.47
CA LEU A 77 -10.80 4.54 1.75
C LEU A 77 -9.34 4.82 1.42
N LEU A 78 -8.40 4.48 2.32
CA LEU A 78 -6.96 4.66 2.11
C LEU A 78 -6.18 3.50 2.72
N GLY A 79 -5.16 3.00 2.01
CA GLY A 79 -4.33 1.92 2.54
C GLY A 79 -3.23 1.45 1.60
N GLY A 80 -2.78 0.21 1.79
CA GLY A 80 -1.71 -0.42 1.02
C GLY A 80 -2.18 -1.21 -0.20
N ARG A 81 -3.47 -1.53 -0.29
CA ARG A 81 -4.04 -2.51 -1.23
C ARG A 81 -3.96 -2.06 -2.69
N ASN A 82 -3.31 -2.85 -3.53
CA ASN A 82 -3.29 -2.63 -4.97
C ASN A 82 -4.58 -3.11 -5.64
N THR A 83 -4.94 -2.47 -6.76
CA THR A 83 -6.15 -2.81 -7.54
C THR A 83 -5.86 -3.90 -8.57
N ASN A 84 -5.56 -5.12 -8.12
CA ASN A 84 -5.37 -6.30 -8.96
C ASN A 84 -5.82 -7.58 -8.24
N ASP A 85 -5.86 -8.70 -8.98
CA ASP A 85 -6.42 -9.98 -8.52
C ASP A 85 -5.70 -10.64 -7.34
N LEU A 86 -4.48 -10.18 -6.99
CA LEU A 86 -3.77 -10.64 -5.78
C LEU A 86 -4.32 -9.99 -4.51
N PHE A 87 -5.10 -8.93 -4.64
CA PHE A 87 -5.59 -8.14 -3.51
C PHE A 87 -7.11 -8.01 -3.48
N LEU A 88 -7.77 -8.01 -4.64
CA LEU A 88 -9.20 -7.76 -4.77
C LEU A 88 -9.88 -8.92 -5.47
N GLY A 89 -11.13 -9.20 -5.06
CA GLY A 89 -11.95 -10.25 -5.64
C GLY A 89 -11.55 -11.66 -5.22
N GLU A 90 -12.14 -12.63 -5.89
CA GLU A 90 -11.95 -14.07 -5.62
C GLU A 90 -11.34 -14.81 -6.82
N TYR A 91 -10.57 -14.09 -7.67
CA TYR A 91 -9.95 -14.64 -8.87
C TYR A 91 -8.71 -15.51 -8.57
N LYS A 92 -8.18 -15.42 -7.35
CA LYS A 92 -7.06 -16.22 -6.86
C LYS A 92 -7.49 -17.01 -5.64
N ASP A 93 -6.92 -18.18 -5.46
CA ASP A 93 -7.08 -18.94 -4.25
C ASP A 93 -6.63 -18.12 -3.04
N LYS A 94 -7.22 -18.39 -1.89
CA LYS A 94 -6.96 -17.59 -0.68
C LYS A 94 -5.48 -17.55 -0.33
N GLU A 95 -4.78 -18.65 -0.54
CA GLU A 95 -3.34 -18.81 -0.26
C GLU A 95 -2.44 -17.97 -1.20
N ASP A 96 -2.91 -17.69 -2.42
CA ASP A 96 -2.19 -16.86 -3.40
C ASP A 96 -2.41 -15.35 -3.19
N ARG A 97 -3.37 -14.96 -2.35
CA ARG A 97 -3.71 -13.55 -2.13
C ARG A 97 -2.79 -12.91 -1.08
N ASN A 98 -2.46 -11.65 -1.30
CA ASN A 98 -1.68 -10.88 -0.33
C ASN A 98 -2.55 -10.40 0.83
N ILE A 99 -1.98 -10.39 2.03
CA ILE A 99 -2.61 -9.79 3.22
C ILE A 99 -2.31 -8.28 3.18
N ASP A 100 -3.34 -7.45 3.13
CA ASP A 100 -3.18 -6.00 3.16
C ASP A 100 -4.25 -5.33 4.03
N ARG A 101 -4.09 -4.02 4.26
CA ARG A 101 -4.95 -3.23 5.13
C ARG A 101 -5.36 -1.91 4.48
N GLU A 102 -6.61 -1.56 4.70
CA GLU A 102 -7.19 -0.27 4.35
C GLU A 102 -7.99 0.27 5.52
N VAL A 103 -8.14 1.57 5.56
CA VAL A 103 -8.98 2.28 6.53
C VAL A 103 -10.08 3.01 5.79
N LEU A 104 -11.32 2.77 6.20
CA LEU A 104 -12.46 3.59 5.82
C LEU A 104 -12.60 4.72 6.84
N VAL A 105 -12.57 5.95 6.37
CA VAL A 105 -12.83 7.13 7.18
C VAL A 105 -14.16 7.74 6.75
N CYS A 106 -15.06 7.87 7.71
CA CYS A 106 -16.33 8.59 7.56
C CYS A 106 -16.25 9.94 8.27
N SER A 107 -16.66 11.00 7.60
CA SER A 107 -16.66 12.36 8.15
C SER A 107 -18.05 12.95 8.05
N ASP A 108 -18.43 13.71 9.04
CA ASP A 108 -19.64 14.56 9.04
C ASP A 108 -19.47 15.84 8.19
N GLY A 109 -18.30 16.01 7.56
CA GLY A 109 -17.93 17.17 6.74
C GLY A 109 -17.00 18.17 7.44
N THR A 110 -16.60 17.90 8.69
CA THR A 110 -15.69 18.76 9.48
C THR A 110 -14.29 18.17 9.63
N ASN A 111 -14.01 17.01 9.04
CA ASN A 111 -12.76 16.28 9.21
C ASN A 111 -11.64 16.84 8.31
N SER A 112 -10.61 17.38 8.95
CA SER A 112 -9.43 17.95 8.28
C SER A 112 -8.66 16.95 7.40
N SER A 113 -8.70 15.64 7.70
CA SER A 113 -8.01 14.63 6.89
C SER A 113 -8.70 14.41 5.55
N THR A 114 -10.03 14.51 5.48
CA THR A 114 -10.80 14.43 4.22
C THR A 114 -10.52 15.63 3.33
N GLU A 115 -10.46 16.84 3.92
CA GLU A 115 -10.09 18.06 3.20
C GLU A 115 -8.64 17.97 2.69
N ALA A 116 -7.71 17.51 3.53
CA ALA A 116 -6.30 17.34 3.16
C ALA A 116 -6.13 16.33 2.02
N LEU A 117 -6.84 15.19 2.05
CA LEU A 117 -6.78 14.18 1.00
C LEU A 117 -7.40 14.70 -0.31
N THR A 118 -8.51 15.45 -0.23
CA THR A 118 -9.13 16.08 -1.39
C THR A 118 -8.21 17.12 -2.03
N ALA A 119 -7.55 17.94 -1.22
CA ALA A 119 -6.56 18.91 -1.69
C ALA A 119 -5.32 18.22 -2.29
N TYR A 120 -4.86 17.13 -1.67
CA TYR A 120 -3.79 16.30 -2.21
C TYR A 120 -4.16 15.74 -3.59
N PHE A 121 -5.37 15.17 -3.74
CA PHE A 121 -5.83 14.66 -5.02
C PHE A 121 -5.89 15.76 -6.08
N ALA A 122 -6.43 16.93 -5.77
CA ALA A 122 -6.46 18.06 -6.69
C ALA A 122 -5.05 18.46 -7.14
N LYS A 123 -4.11 18.57 -6.20
CA LYS A 123 -2.71 18.89 -6.49
C LYS A 123 -2.05 17.88 -7.41
N ILE A 124 -2.18 16.58 -7.13
CA ILE A 124 -1.53 15.54 -7.94
C ILE A 124 -2.22 15.37 -9.30
N TRP A 125 -3.53 15.60 -9.37
CA TRP A 125 -4.32 15.56 -10.60
C TRP A 125 -3.88 16.61 -11.62
N ASP A 126 -3.49 17.80 -11.17
CA ASP A 126 -3.13 18.95 -12.03
C ASP A 126 -1.65 18.99 -12.39
N LEU A 127 -0.86 17.98 -12.01
CA LEU A 127 0.55 17.93 -12.37
C LEU A 127 0.74 17.87 -13.90
N PRO A 128 1.70 18.64 -14.46
CA PRO A 128 1.96 18.68 -15.89
C PRO A 128 2.51 17.38 -16.48
N CYS A 129 2.99 16.46 -15.64
CA CYS A 129 3.44 15.13 -16.05
C CYS A 129 2.29 14.18 -16.37
N ASN A 130 1.06 14.51 -15.97
CA ASN A 130 -0.11 13.66 -16.21
C ASN A 130 -0.58 13.74 -17.66
N LYS A 131 -1.05 12.61 -18.19
CA LYS A 131 -1.63 12.51 -19.52
C LYS A 131 -3.02 11.88 -19.46
N GLU A 132 -3.97 12.53 -20.09
CA GLU A 132 -5.35 12.02 -20.18
C GLU A 132 -5.44 10.82 -21.12
N ILE A 133 -6.27 9.85 -20.76
CA ILE A 133 -6.67 8.73 -21.62
C ILE A 133 -7.91 9.16 -22.39
N SER A 134 -7.80 9.24 -23.70
CA SER A 134 -8.94 9.49 -24.58
C SER A 134 -9.84 8.27 -24.68
N GLY A 135 -11.15 8.49 -24.63
CA GLY A 135 -12.14 7.44 -24.83
C GLY A 135 -12.02 6.79 -26.22
N ASN A 136 -12.11 5.47 -26.26
CA ASN A 136 -12.14 4.73 -27.52
C ASN A 136 -13.58 4.44 -27.93
N ARG A 137 -14.02 5.03 -29.04
CA ARG A 137 -15.39 4.84 -29.55
C ARG A 137 -15.57 3.60 -30.42
N ARG A 138 -14.50 2.87 -30.73
CA ARG A 138 -14.60 1.62 -31.51
C ARG A 138 -15.27 0.52 -30.69
N ASN A 139 -16.39 -0.01 -31.23
CA ASN A 139 -17.21 -1.02 -30.53
C ASN A 139 -17.71 -0.56 -29.14
N LEU A 140 -17.91 0.74 -28.95
CA LEU A 140 -18.31 1.35 -27.69
C LEU A 140 -19.55 0.69 -27.08
N GLN A 141 -20.63 0.54 -27.90
CA GLN A 141 -21.87 -0.06 -27.45
C GLN A 141 -21.68 -1.47 -26.88
N LYS A 142 -20.92 -2.33 -27.60
CA LYS A 142 -20.64 -3.70 -27.11
C LYS A 142 -19.80 -3.71 -25.83
N ALA A 143 -18.87 -2.77 -25.68
CA ALA A 143 -18.06 -2.68 -24.47
C ALA A 143 -18.88 -2.19 -23.27
N GLN A 144 -19.76 -1.20 -23.46
CA GLN A 144 -20.69 -0.74 -22.43
C GLN A 144 -21.66 -1.83 -21.99
N GLU A 145 -22.22 -2.58 -22.96
CA GLU A 145 -23.07 -3.72 -22.67
C GLU A 145 -22.33 -4.80 -21.83
N THR A 146 -21.08 -5.08 -22.19
CA THR A 146 -20.23 -5.99 -21.39
C THR A 146 -20.07 -5.47 -19.94
N LEU A 147 -19.83 -4.17 -19.74
CA LEU A 147 -19.69 -3.58 -18.41
C LEU A 147 -20.97 -3.68 -17.59
N ARG A 148 -22.13 -3.42 -18.22
CA ARG A 148 -23.45 -3.57 -17.56
C ARG A 148 -23.73 -5.02 -17.17
N THR A 149 -23.42 -5.97 -18.06
CA THR A 149 -23.58 -7.41 -17.77
C THR A 149 -22.72 -7.80 -16.56
N HIS A 150 -21.44 -7.43 -16.56
CA HIS A 150 -20.55 -7.69 -15.43
C HIS A 150 -21.05 -7.05 -14.12
N TYR A 151 -21.59 -5.84 -14.16
CA TYR A 151 -22.18 -5.22 -12.97
C TYR A 151 -23.38 -5.98 -12.44
N THR A 152 -24.27 -6.44 -13.32
CA THR A 152 -25.43 -7.26 -12.94
C THR A 152 -25.00 -8.62 -12.33
N GLU A 153 -23.96 -9.24 -12.90
CA GLU A 153 -23.37 -10.46 -12.36
C GLU A 153 -22.80 -10.24 -10.95
N LEU A 154 -22.11 -9.11 -10.72
CA LEU A 154 -21.60 -8.74 -9.39
C LEU A 154 -22.73 -8.55 -8.37
N GLN A 155 -23.80 -7.84 -8.74
CA GLN A 155 -24.98 -7.70 -7.87
C GLN A 155 -25.61 -9.04 -7.51
N GLY A 156 -25.64 -9.98 -8.46
CA GLY A 156 -26.15 -11.33 -8.21
C GLY A 156 -25.23 -12.15 -7.30
N SER A 157 -23.92 -12.06 -7.48
CA SER A 157 -22.91 -12.82 -6.71
C SER A 157 -22.67 -12.26 -5.31
N TYR A 158 -22.80 -10.96 -5.13
CA TYR A 158 -22.47 -10.23 -3.89
C TYR A 158 -23.64 -9.35 -3.43
N ALA A 159 -24.86 -9.87 -3.46
CA ALA A 159 -26.09 -9.10 -3.19
C ALA A 159 -26.03 -8.32 -1.87
N GLU A 160 -25.43 -8.89 -0.83
CA GLU A 160 -25.28 -8.25 0.48
C GLU A 160 -24.41 -7.00 0.44
N ALA A 161 -23.38 -6.95 -0.43
CA ALA A 161 -22.51 -5.79 -0.58
C ALA A 161 -23.20 -4.57 -1.23
N TYR A 162 -24.37 -4.78 -1.83
CA TYR A 162 -25.20 -3.74 -2.44
C TYR A 162 -26.35 -3.27 -1.56
N LEU A 163 -26.50 -3.83 -0.36
CA LEU A 163 -27.47 -3.36 0.61
C LEU A 163 -27.00 -2.01 1.20
N PRO A 164 -27.94 -1.09 1.50
CA PRO A 164 -27.60 0.14 2.21
C PRO A 164 -26.96 -0.18 3.55
N VAL A 165 -25.71 0.26 3.76
CA VAL A 165 -24.98 0.12 5.01
C VAL A 165 -24.85 1.50 5.63
N ALA A 166 -25.22 1.62 6.90
CA ALA A 166 -24.92 2.81 7.69
C ALA A 166 -23.47 2.74 8.17
N LEU A 167 -22.53 3.07 7.28
CA LEU A 167 -21.08 2.94 7.53
C LEU A 167 -20.64 3.61 8.83
N GLU A 168 -21.30 4.71 9.23
CA GLU A 168 -21.01 5.42 10.46
C GLU A 168 -21.27 4.58 11.71
N ARG A 169 -22.11 3.55 11.63
CA ARG A 169 -22.39 2.63 12.76
C ARG A 169 -21.36 1.53 12.91
N GLU A 170 -20.59 1.29 11.86
CA GLU A 170 -19.56 0.24 11.80
C GLU A 170 -18.15 0.83 12.00
N THR A 171 -18.04 2.13 12.31
CA THR A 171 -16.77 2.83 12.52
C THR A 171 -16.52 3.13 13.99
N LEU A 172 -15.23 3.22 14.34
CA LEU A 172 -14.76 3.67 15.65
C LEU A 172 -14.58 5.19 15.65
N GLU A 173 -14.84 5.83 16.78
CA GLU A 173 -14.57 7.26 16.95
C GLU A 173 -13.07 7.48 17.17
N ALA A 174 -12.44 8.26 16.30
CA ALA A 174 -11.04 8.65 16.44
C ALA A 174 -10.94 10.06 17.03
N LYS A 175 -10.05 10.25 18.00
CA LYS A 175 -9.76 11.56 18.58
C LYS A 175 -9.18 12.53 17.55
N SER A 176 -8.32 12.03 16.67
CA SER A 176 -7.79 12.79 15.55
C SER A 176 -7.32 11.88 14.42
N ILE A 177 -7.41 12.38 13.18
CA ILE A 177 -6.85 11.74 11.98
C ILE A 177 -6.09 12.81 11.21
N THR A 178 -4.79 12.56 10.96
CA THR A 178 -3.92 13.46 10.21
C THR A 178 -3.37 12.73 8.98
N LEU A 179 -3.42 13.39 7.82
CA LEU A 179 -2.82 12.88 6.57
C LEU A 179 -1.38 13.39 6.45
N LEU A 180 -0.47 12.47 6.25
CA LEU A 180 0.93 12.74 5.88
C LEU A 180 1.17 12.27 4.45
N SER A 181 2.04 12.97 3.72
CA SER A 181 2.33 12.65 2.32
C SER A 181 3.76 12.94 1.90
N ASN A 182 4.28 12.16 0.97
CA ASN A 182 5.46 12.52 0.22
C ASN A 182 5.17 13.65 -0.80
N PRO A 183 6.19 14.39 -1.25
CA PRO A 183 6.06 15.28 -2.41
C PRO A 183 5.53 14.56 -3.64
N THR A 184 4.67 15.25 -4.42
CA THR A 184 3.93 14.63 -5.54
C THR A 184 4.67 14.67 -6.88
N SER A 185 5.70 15.51 -7.04
CA SER A 185 6.46 15.66 -8.29
C SER A 185 7.26 14.40 -8.65
N PRO A 186 7.37 14.03 -9.96
CA PRO A 186 8.17 12.89 -10.41
C PRO A 186 9.66 13.25 -10.49
N GLU A 187 10.29 13.31 -9.32
CA GLU A 187 11.70 13.62 -9.11
C GLU A 187 12.19 12.96 -7.81
N ASN A 188 13.50 12.96 -7.55
CA ASN A 188 14.04 12.55 -6.27
C ASN A 188 13.49 13.45 -5.15
N LYS A 189 13.09 12.84 -4.06
CA LYS A 189 12.45 13.50 -2.92
C LYS A 189 13.39 13.57 -1.73
N ALA A 190 13.25 14.64 -0.93
CA ALA A 190 13.70 14.59 0.45
C ALA A 190 12.86 13.57 1.23
N PRO A 191 13.38 12.91 2.27
CA PRO A 191 12.70 11.86 3.04
C PRO A 191 11.63 12.43 3.99
N VAL A 192 10.78 13.33 3.49
CA VAL A 192 9.83 14.11 4.29
C VAL A 192 8.89 13.24 5.09
N LEU A 193 8.32 12.21 4.42
CA LEU A 193 7.38 11.30 5.09
C LEU A 193 8.09 10.45 6.14
N TRP A 194 9.29 9.94 5.85
CA TRP A 194 10.10 9.21 6.83
C TRP A 194 10.45 10.06 8.05
N GLU A 195 10.86 11.33 7.83
CA GLU A 195 11.16 12.27 8.92
C GLU A 195 9.93 12.53 9.81
N GLN A 196 8.75 12.68 9.21
CA GLN A 196 7.51 12.86 9.95
C GLN A 196 7.12 11.60 10.74
N LEU A 197 7.16 10.41 10.11
CA LEU A 197 6.84 9.14 10.75
C LEU A 197 7.82 8.85 11.90
N SER A 198 9.12 9.01 11.66
CA SER A 198 10.15 8.80 12.69
C SER A 198 10.05 9.81 13.83
N GLY A 199 9.65 11.06 13.53
CA GLY A 199 9.37 12.09 14.53
C GLY A 199 8.22 11.70 15.48
N ILE A 200 7.18 11.02 14.98
CA ILE A 200 6.09 10.50 15.80
C ILE A 200 6.57 9.28 16.62
N MET A 201 7.24 8.31 15.98
CA MET A 201 7.81 7.13 16.64
C MET A 201 8.74 7.50 17.81
N LYS A 202 9.51 8.56 17.65
CA LYS A 202 10.43 9.05 18.68
C LYS A 202 9.76 9.41 20.00
N ASN A 203 8.48 9.73 20.01
CA ASN A 203 7.73 10.13 21.20
C ASN A 203 7.12 8.95 21.97
N GLY A 204 7.11 7.75 21.38
CA GLY A 204 6.58 6.56 22.02
C GLY A 204 7.65 5.71 22.69
N GLU A 205 7.22 4.74 23.50
CA GLU A 205 8.07 3.74 24.17
C GLU A 205 8.05 2.40 23.44
N SER A 206 6.93 2.04 22.80
CA SER A 206 6.72 0.80 22.07
C SER A 206 6.33 1.06 20.63
N ILE A 207 7.15 0.58 19.70
CA ILE A 207 6.97 0.77 18.27
C ILE A 207 6.85 -0.60 17.60
N LEU A 208 5.76 -0.82 16.85
CA LEU A 208 5.59 -1.99 15.99
C LEU A 208 5.40 -1.54 14.55
N ILE A 209 6.27 -2.00 13.65
CA ILE A 209 6.24 -1.70 12.21
C ILE A 209 5.85 -2.97 11.45
N GLU A 210 4.73 -2.96 10.73
CA GLU A 210 4.39 -3.98 9.75
C GLU A 210 4.72 -3.46 8.35
N THR A 211 5.57 -4.15 7.62
CA THR A 211 6.02 -3.76 6.28
C THR A 211 6.34 -5.00 5.44
N PRO A 212 6.06 -5.01 4.13
CA PRO A 212 6.41 -6.15 3.29
C PRO A 212 7.92 -6.34 3.12
N TYR A 213 8.72 -5.27 3.26
CA TYR A 213 10.17 -5.25 3.05
C TYR A 213 10.85 -4.35 4.09
N ILE A 214 12.14 -4.62 4.33
CA ILE A 214 13.04 -3.74 5.11
C ILE A 214 14.23 -3.41 4.21
N ILE A 215 14.19 -2.27 3.51
CA ILE A 215 15.24 -1.84 2.56
C ILE A 215 15.67 -0.43 2.95
N CYS A 216 16.44 -0.34 4.02
CA CYS A 216 16.86 0.93 4.64
C CYS A 216 18.27 1.34 4.21
N ASN A 217 18.53 2.64 4.13
CA ASN A 217 19.89 3.16 4.09
C ASN A 217 20.46 3.36 5.51
N ASN A 218 21.72 3.78 5.58
CA ASN A 218 22.40 3.99 6.85
C ASN A 218 21.67 4.98 7.77
N GLY A 219 21.14 6.09 7.22
CA GLY A 219 20.42 7.08 8.03
C GLY A 219 19.11 6.54 8.62
N MET A 220 18.42 5.64 7.89
CA MET A 220 17.22 4.95 8.41
C MET A 220 17.61 3.93 9.49
N TYR A 221 18.71 3.18 9.30
CA TYR A 221 19.23 2.27 10.33
C TYR A 221 19.68 3.03 11.58
N GLU A 222 20.41 4.16 11.44
CA GLU A 222 20.81 5.02 12.54
C GLU A 222 19.60 5.56 13.32
N THR A 223 18.51 5.89 12.62
CA THR A 223 17.26 6.34 13.26
C THR A 223 16.63 5.21 14.09
N LEU A 224 16.53 3.99 13.56
CA LEU A 224 16.02 2.82 14.28
C LEU A 224 16.91 2.47 15.48
N ALA A 225 18.24 2.48 15.29
CA ALA A 225 19.20 2.24 16.38
C ALA A 225 19.05 3.29 17.50
N GLY A 226 18.91 4.56 17.15
CA GLY A 226 18.68 5.62 18.11
C GLY A 226 17.39 5.49 18.92
N PHE A 227 16.36 4.82 18.38
CA PHE A 227 15.18 4.46 19.17
C PHE A 227 15.49 3.38 20.21
N CYS A 228 16.17 2.30 19.81
CA CYS A 228 16.53 1.21 20.70
C CYS A 228 17.53 1.67 21.78
N GLU A 229 18.55 2.45 21.41
CA GLU A 229 19.52 3.04 22.35
C GLU A 229 18.84 3.99 23.35
N GLY A 230 17.77 4.67 22.92
CA GLY A 230 16.92 5.49 23.78
C GLY A 230 15.97 4.69 24.67
N GLY A 231 16.09 3.37 24.71
CA GLY A 231 15.29 2.48 25.56
C GLY A 231 13.92 2.10 25.01
N ARG A 232 13.61 2.46 23.76
CA ARG A 232 12.35 2.11 23.10
C ARG A 232 12.37 0.67 22.61
N ARG A 233 11.25 -0.01 22.72
CA ARG A 233 11.09 -1.33 22.12
C ARG A 233 10.66 -1.18 20.66
N VAL A 234 11.52 -1.60 19.72
CA VAL A 234 11.24 -1.58 18.29
C VAL A 234 11.08 -3.00 17.76
N GLN A 235 9.91 -3.28 17.19
CA GLN A 235 9.57 -4.56 16.59
C GLN A 235 9.20 -4.33 15.12
N ILE A 236 9.72 -5.17 14.22
CA ILE A 236 9.43 -5.07 12.78
C ILE A 236 8.89 -6.41 12.31
N MET A 237 7.65 -6.43 11.81
CA MET A 237 7.05 -7.57 11.14
C MET A 237 7.23 -7.43 9.64
N THR A 238 7.85 -8.42 9.01
CA THR A 238 8.07 -8.46 7.57
C THR A 238 7.86 -9.87 7.03
N ASN A 239 7.82 -10.04 5.72
CA ASN A 239 7.74 -11.37 5.14
C ASN A 239 8.98 -12.20 5.46
N ALA A 240 8.76 -13.44 5.89
CA ALA A 240 9.80 -14.45 5.78
C ALA A 240 10.15 -14.68 4.30
N ILE A 241 11.39 -15.10 4.03
CA ILE A 241 11.83 -15.40 2.65
C ILE A 241 11.04 -16.57 2.03
N GLU A 242 10.46 -17.40 2.86
CA GLU A 242 9.61 -18.54 2.50
C GLU A 242 8.30 -18.08 1.84
N SER A 243 7.64 -17.04 2.37
CA SER A 243 6.32 -16.54 1.93
C SER A 243 6.37 -15.25 1.11
N GLY A 244 7.49 -14.51 1.15
CA GLY A 244 7.59 -13.22 0.47
C GLY A 244 7.37 -13.30 -1.05
N ALA A 245 6.46 -12.46 -1.56
CA ALA A 245 6.13 -12.42 -2.98
C ALA A 245 7.15 -11.62 -3.83
N ASN A 246 7.93 -10.73 -3.21
CA ASN A 246 8.94 -9.92 -3.91
C ASN A 246 10.34 -10.51 -3.73
N PRO A 247 10.92 -11.16 -4.75
CA PRO A 247 12.25 -11.78 -4.64
C PRO A 247 13.38 -10.76 -4.40
N PHE A 248 13.26 -9.52 -4.90
CA PHE A 248 14.25 -8.48 -4.64
C PHE A 248 14.22 -8.02 -3.18
N GLY A 249 13.05 -7.80 -2.60
CA GLY A 249 12.92 -7.47 -1.18
C GLY A 249 13.43 -8.58 -0.27
N CYS A 250 13.10 -9.84 -0.57
CA CYS A 250 13.60 -11.01 0.17
C CYS A 250 15.13 -11.13 0.11
N THR A 251 15.73 -10.89 -1.06
CA THR A 251 17.19 -11.01 -1.23
C THR A 251 17.94 -9.83 -0.63
N ASP A 252 17.39 -8.62 -0.66
CA ASP A 252 17.95 -7.48 0.07
C ASP A 252 17.92 -7.72 1.57
N TYR A 253 16.79 -8.20 2.10
CA TYR A 253 16.66 -8.56 3.51
C TYR A 253 17.75 -9.57 3.96
N LEU A 254 17.99 -10.62 3.14
CA LEU A 254 19.06 -11.59 3.42
C LEU A 254 20.47 -10.97 3.43
N ASN A 255 20.70 -9.96 2.60
CA ASN A 255 21.99 -9.26 2.56
C ASN A 255 22.18 -8.33 3.76
N GLU A 256 21.09 -7.69 4.19
CA GLU A 256 21.09 -6.61 5.18
C GLU A 256 20.69 -7.09 6.60
N LYS A 257 20.28 -8.34 6.77
CA LYS A 257 19.77 -8.89 8.06
C LYS A 257 20.67 -8.53 9.26
N LYS A 258 21.98 -8.58 9.09
CA LYS A 258 22.93 -8.18 10.14
C LYS A 258 22.84 -6.70 10.50
N ASN A 259 22.70 -5.82 9.51
CA ASN A 259 22.58 -4.37 9.74
C ASN A 259 21.23 -4.03 10.39
N ILE A 260 20.17 -4.75 10.02
CA ILE A 260 18.84 -4.61 10.63
C ILE A 260 18.89 -4.99 12.10
N LEU A 261 19.44 -6.15 12.44
CA LEU A 261 19.57 -6.63 13.82
C LEU A 261 20.52 -5.75 14.66
N ALA A 262 21.57 -5.19 14.04
CA ALA A 262 22.50 -4.27 14.71
C ALA A 262 21.82 -2.96 15.16
N THR A 263 20.63 -2.62 14.65
CA THR A 263 19.82 -1.50 15.17
C THR A 263 19.27 -1.77 16.58
N GLY A 264 19.27 -3.01 17.06
CA GLY A 264 18.62 -3.42 18.30
C GLY A 264 17.13 -3.74 18.14
N SER A 265 16.58 -3.70 16.91
CA SER A 265 15.19 -4.05 16.63
C SER A 265 14.98 -5.56 16.64
N GLU A 266 13.84 -6.00 17.20
CA GLU A 266 13.35 -7.38 17.08
C GLU A 266 12.65 -7.55 15.71
N VAL A 267 12.89 -8.65 15.00
CA VAL A 267 12.26 -8.91 13.70
C VAL A 267 11.37 -10.14 13.78
N PHE A 268 10.14 -10.02 13.28
CA PHE A 268 9.20 -11.11 13.07
C PHE A 268 9.10 -11.42 11.58
N GLU A 269 9.69 -12.52 11.16
CA GLU A 269 9.63 -13.02 9.78
C GLU A 269 8.34 -13.84 9.61
N VAL A 270 7.28 -13.22 9.09
CA VAL A 270 5.95 -13.82 8.96
C VAL A 270 5.91 -14.81 7.81
N SER A 271 5.47 -16.05 8.07
CA SER A 271 5.24 -17.09 7.05
C SER A 271 3.96 -17.86 7.36
N CYS A 272 2.86 -17.42 6.79
CA CYS A 272 1.51 -17.95 6.98
C CYS A 272 0.85 -18.47 5.68
N GLY A 273 1.66 -18.78 4.67
CA GLY A 273 1.17 -19.16 3.33
C GLY A 273 0.79 -17.99 2.43
N GLN A 274 0.47 -16.82 2.99
CA GLN A 274 0.17 -15.59 2.25
C GLN A 274 1.29 -14.57 2.40
N SER A 275 1.51 -13.73 1.38
CA SER A 275 2.49 -12.63 1.51
C SER A 275 1.89 -11.45 2.25
N LEU A 276 2.57 -11.00 3.32
CA LEU A 276 2.25 -9.77 4.04
C LEU A 276 2.55 -8.56 3.16
N HIS A 277 1.56 -7.67 3.00
CA HIS A 277 1.74 -6.44 2.24
C HIS A 277 1.24 -5.19 3.00
N THR A 278 0.86 -5.35 4.26
CA THR A 278 0.42 -4.25 5.14
C THR A 278 1.56 -3.24 5.36
N LYS A 279 1.21 -1.96 5.48
CA LYS A 279 2.07 -0.88 5.88
C LYS A 279 1.41 -0.17 7.06
N THR A 280 1.83 -0.57 8.25
CA THR A 280 1.25 -0.07 9.51
C THR A 280 2.36 0.17 10.52
N ILE A 281 2.29 1.28 11.23
CA ILE A 281 3.16 1.56 12.36
C ILE A 281 2.27 1.85 13.56
N LEU A 282 2.45 1.10 14.64
CA LEU A 282 1.75 1.28 15.89
C LEU A 282 2.72 1.85 16.92
N VAL A 283 2.32 2.97 17.55
CA VAL A 283 3.11 3.61 18.60
C VAL A 283 2.28 3.58 19.88
N ASP A 284 2.82 3.01 20.92
CA ASP A 284 2.17 2.78 22.20
C ASP A 284 0.80 2.11 22.04
N ASP A 285 -0.21 2.50 22.81
CA ASP A 285 -1.52 1.88 22.86
C ASP A 285 -2.62 2.69 22.14
N HIS A 286 -2.28 3.78 21.47
CA HIS A 286 -3.28 4.71 20.92
C HIS A 286 -2.99 5.24 19.52
N ILE A 287 -1.72 5.35 19.07
CA ILE A 287 -1.38 5.86 17.74
C ILE A 287 -1.23 4.72 16.74
N SER A 288 -1.98 4.81 15.64
CA SER A 288 -1.88 3.92 14.49
C SER A 288 -1.58 4.72 13.23
N MET A 289 -0.52 4.37 12.51
CA MET A 289 -0.18 4.97 11.22
C MET A 289 -0.39 3.92 10.13
N ILE A 290 -1.27 4.18 9.18
CA ILE A 290 -1.69 3.23 8.15
C ILE A 290 -1.68 3.92 6.78
N GLY A 291 -1.15 3.24 5.75
CA GLY A 291 -1.16 3.80 4.41
C GLY A 291 -0.42 2.98 3.36
N SER A 292 0.28 3.67 2.48
CA SER A 292 0.98 3.05 1.35
C SER A 292 2.50 2.96 1.52
N TYR A 293 3.10 3.65 2.50
CA TYR A 293 4.54 3.74 2.70
C TYR A 293 5.16 2.43 3.18
N ASN A 294 6.02 1.84 2.37
CA ASN A 294 6.91 0.74 2.77
C ASN A 294 8.14 1.28 3.49
N LEU A 295 8.73 0.47 4.36
CA LEU A 295 10.05 0.75 4.95
C LEU A 295 11.15 0.43 3.91
N ASP A 296 11.15 1.20 2.80
CA ASP A 296 12.09 1.02 1.69
C ASP A 296 12.56 2.35 1.09
N LEU A 297 13.60 2.27 0.25
CA LEU A 297 14.22 3.45 -0.37
C LEU A 297 13.32 4.09 -1.43
N ARG A 298 12.49 3.27 -2.11
CA ARG A 298 11.57 3.80 -3.10
C ARG A 298 10.50 4.66 -2.46
N SER A 299 9.82 4.14 -1.44
CA SER A 299 8.80 4.86 -0.68
C SER A 299 9.39 6.13 -0.05
N THR A 300 10.67 6.07 0.35
CA THR A 300 11.32 7.21 1.02
C THR A 300 11.73 8.31 0.04
N TYR A 301 12.26 7.97 -1.16
CA TYR A 301 12.95 8.93 -2.02
C TYR A 301 12.38 9.07 -3.44
N LEU A 302 11.52 8.16 -3.90
CA LEU A 302 11.10 8.12 -5.31
C LEU A 302 9.59 8.20 -5.49
N ASP A 303 8.83 7.42 -4.74
CA ASP A 303 7.40 7.22 -4.99
C ASP A 303 6.54 8.26 -4.27
N THR A 304 5.32 8.47 -4.74
CA THR A 304 4.31 9.18 -3.95
C THR A 304 3.79 8.21 -2.89
N GLU A 305 3.58 8.71 -1.68
CA GLU A 305 3.09 7.90 -0.56
C GLU A 305 2.18 8.72 0.33
N LEU A 306 1.21 8.02 0.93
CA LEU A 306 0.29 8.57 1.91
C LEU A 306 0.28 7.71 3.17
N MET A 307 0.23 8.36 4.34
CA MET A 307 0.00 7.72 5.63
C MET A 307 -1.04 8.51 6.43
N LEU A 308 -1.98 7.80 7.04
CA LEU A 308 -2.88 8.35 8.05
C LEU A 308 -2.26 8.12 9.44
N VAL A 309 -2.20 9.15 10.24
CA VAL A 309 -1.90 9.09 11.67
C VAL A 309 -3.22 9.18 12.42
N ILE A 310 -3.59 8.13 13.12
CA ILE A 310 -4.89 7.97 13.75
C ILE A 310 -4.69 7.81 15.26
N ASP A 311 -5.21 8.74 16.05
CA ASP A 311 -5.27 8.64 17.52
C ASP A 311 -6.62 7.98 17.89
N CYS A 312 -6.58 6.66 18.10
CA CYS A 312 -7.73 5.83 18.45
C CYS A 312 -7.24 4.56 19.17
N PRO A 313 -7.37 4.48 20.50
CA PRO A 313 -6.94 3.33 21.29
C PRO A 313 -7.60 2.02 20.86
N GLU A 314 -8.89 2.03 20.56
CA GLU A 314 -9.66 0.85 20.16
C GLU A 314 -9.12 0.28 18.84
N LEU A 315 -8.84 1.15 17.85
CA LEU A 315 -8.23 0.74 16.58
C LEU A 315 -6.84 0.16 16.83
N ASN A 316 -6.02 0.83 17.65
CA ASN A 316 -4.66 0.39 17.95
C ASN A 316 -4.68 -1.00 18.61
N GLN A 317 -5.58 -1.23 19.55
CA GLN A 317 -5.78 -2.53 20.20
C GLN A 317 -6.13 -3.62 19.17
N CYS A 318 -7.16 -3.41 18.33
CA CYS A 318 -7.53 -4.37 17.27
C CYS A 318 -6.35 -4.72 16.35
N LEU A 319 -5.52 -3.72 16.02
CA LEU A 319 -4.35 -3.92 15.16
C LEU A 319 -3.24 -4.71 15.86
N ARG A 320 -3.01 -4.47 17.16
CA ARG A 320 -2.07 -5.24 17.99
C ARG A 320 -2.52 -6.68 18.18
N GLU A 321 -3.80 -6.92 18.38
CA GLU A 321 -4.36 -8.27 18.43
C GLU A 321 -4.14 -9.02 17.10
N ASN A 322 -4.37 -8.36 15.97
CA ASN A 322 -4.08 -8.92 14.66
C ASN A 322 -2.57 -9.20 14.45
N ALA A 323 -1.70 -8.32 14.95
CA ALA A 323 -0.25 -8.51 14.90
C ALA A 323 0.20 -9.68 15.81
N SER A 324 -0.44 -9.91 16.97
CA SER A 324 -0.12 -11.03 17.85
C SER A 324 -0.39 -12.38 17.19
N VAL A 325 -1.49 -12.50 16.44
CA VAL A 325 -1.76 -13.72 15.65
C VAL A 325 -0.68 -13.97 14.61
N LYS A 326 -0.20 -12.90 13.94
CA LYS A 326 0.91 -13.02 12.98
C LYS A 326 2.24 -13.37 13.64
N ALA A 327 2.45 -12.95 14.90
CA ALA A 327 3.65 -13.32 15.63
C ALA A 327 3.72 -14.84 15.88
N GLU A 328 2.60 -15.52 16.10
CA GLU A 328 2.53 -16.98 16.20
C GLU A 328 2.89 -17.68 14.89
N GLN A 329 2.69 -17.00 13.76
CA GLN A 329 3.04 -17.46 12.41
C GLN A 329 4.41 -16.95 11.93
N SER A 330 5.26 -16.48 12.86
CA SER A 330 6.55 -15.86 12.54
C SER A 330 7.71 -16.61 13.11
N ARG A 331 8.88 -16.45 12.46
CA ARG A 331 10.17 -16.65 13.09
C ARG A 331 10.57 -15.33 13.78
N HIS A 332 10.63 -15.35 15.10
CA HIS A 332 11.09 -14.21 15.91
C HIS A 332 12.62 -14.21 15.96
N VAL A 333 13.22 -13.17 15.44
CA VAL A 333 14.67 -12.98 15.38
C VAL A 333 15.06 -11.85 16.34
N LEU A 334 15.83 -12.18 17.34
CA LEU A 334 16.34 -11.24 18.34
C LEU A 334 17.58 -10.47 17.82
N PRO A 335 17.93 -9.33 18.41
CA PRO A 335 19.10 -8.53 17.99
C PRO A 335 20.43 -9.28 18.05
N ASP A 336 20.58 -10.28 18.92
CA ASP A 336 21.76 -11.14 19.02
C ASP A 336 21.80 -12.25 17.94
N GLY A 337 20.78 -12.31 17.08
CA GLY A 337 20.64 -13.32 16.04
C GLY A 337 19.98 -14.62 16.48
N THR A 338 19.52 -14.73 17.73
CA THR A 338 18.73 -15.87 18.20
C THR A 338 17.39 -15.92 17.45
N GLU A 339 17.03 -17.10 16.95
CA GLU A 339 15.80 -17.34 16.19
C GLU A 339 14.88 -18.30 16.95
N ASN A 340 13.60 -17.93 17.09
CA ASN A 340 12.56 -18.74 17.70
C ASN A 340 11.36 -18.81 16.77
N GLU A 341 11.01 -19.99 16.29
CA GLU A 341 9.85 -20.19 15.43
C GLU A 341 8.58 -20.29 16.26
N GLY A 342 7.54 -19.54 15.83
CA GLY A 342 6.21 -19.63 16.40
C GLY A 342 5.53 -20.96 16.04
N PRO A 343 4.48 -21.34 16.76
CA PRO A 343 3.81 -22.64 16.60
C PRO A 343 3.22 -22.85 15.21
N ASP A 344 2.82 -21.79 14.55
CA ASP A 344 2.15 -21.83 13.23
C ASP A 344 3.05 -21.35 12.08
N PHE A 345 4.36 -21.25 12.30
CA PHE A 345 5.33 -20.84 11.29
C PHE A 345 5.46 -21.88 10.18
N GLN A 346 5.36 -21.44 8.92
CA GLN A 346 5.50 -22.29 7.73
C GLN A 346 6.88 -22.13 7.10
N GLY A 347 7.84 -22.94 7.51
CA GLY A 347 9.26 -22.84 7.14
C GLY A 347 9.67 -23.49 5.81
N GLU A 348 8.74 -24.06 5.04
CA GLU A 348 9.07 -24.78 3.82
C GLU A 348 9.35 -23.83 2.65
N MET A 349 10.51 -24.04 1.99
CA MET A 349 10.87 -23.33 0.78
C MET A 349 11.38 -24.30 -0.28
N PRO A 350 10.81 -24.30 -1.51
CA PRO A 350 11.28 -25.13 -2.61
C PRO A 350 12.74 -24.87 -2.97
N PHE A 351 13.47 -25.92 -3.31
CA PHE A 351 14.91 -25.83 -3.63
C PHE A 351 15.21 -24.82 -4.74
N TYR A 352 14.37 -24.77 -5.80
CA TYR A 352 14.56 -23.82 -6.91
C TYR A 352 14.45 -22.35 -6.46
N LYS A 353 13.59 -22.06 -5.47
CA LYS A 353 13.45 -20.72 -4.88
C LYS A 353 14.71 -20.35 -4.09
N LYS A 354 15.26 -21.31 -3.30
CA LYS A 354 16.53 -21.13 -2.57
C LYS A 354 17.69 -20.83 -3.52
N ALA A 355 17.82 -21.63 -4.59
CA ALA A 355 18.86 -21.44 -5.60
C ALA A 355 18.71 -20.11 -6.35
N GLY A 356 17.47 -19.73 -6.71
CA GLY A 356 17.16 -18.45 -7.34
C GLY A 356 17.54 -17.26 -6.45
N TYR A 357 17.21 -17.31 -5.17
CA TYR A 357 17.56 -16.24 -4.20
C TYR A 357 19.08 -16.14 -4.00
N PHE A 358 19.79 -17.26 -3.96
CA PHE A 358 21.27 -17.25 -3.86
C PHE A 358 21.89 -16.46 -5.02
N LEU A 359 21.44 -16.70 -6.26
CA LEU A 359 21.92 -15.97 -7.44
C LEU A 359 21.51 -14.50 -7.43
N LEU A 360 20.26 -14.22 -7.08
CA LEU A 360 19.70 -12.87 -7.10
C LEU A 360 20.37 -11.95 -6.06
N ARG A 361 20.79 -12.49 -4.90
CA ARG A 361 21.53 -11.74 -3.88
C ARG A 361 22.76 -11.03 -4.41
N LEU A 362 23.46 -11.65 -5.36
CA LEU A 362 24.67 -11.07 -5.99
C LEU A 362 24.34 -9.81 -6.80
N LEU A 363 23.13 -9.71 -7.33
CA LEU A 363 22.67 -8.61 -8.18
C LEU A 363 21.92 -7.54 -7.40
N THR A 364 21.22 -7.91 -6.34
CA THR A 364 20.32 -7.01 -5.60
C THR A 364 21.05 -5.76 -5.09
N GLY A 365 22.28 -5.90 -4.60
CA GLY A 365 23.09 -4.77 -4.13
C GLY A 365 23.36 -3.68 -5.18
N LEU A 366 23.40 -4.03 -6.47
CA LEU A 366 23.64 -3.08 -7.57
C LEU A 366 22.44 -2.17 -7.83
N PHE A 367 21.22 -2.63 -7.51
CA PHE A 367 19.95 -1.95 -7.80
C PHE A 367 19.22 -1.51 -6.53
N ARG A 368 19.87 -1.66 -5.37
CA ARG A 368 19.25 -1.42 -4.06
C ARG A 368 18.57 -0.05 -3.96
N TYR A 369 19.15 0.97 -4.58
CA TYR A 369 18.58 2.32 -4.65
C TYR A 369 17.20 2.37 -5.34
N LEU A 370 16.89 1.41 -6.20
CA LEU A 370 15.63 1.30 -6.93
C LEU A 370 14.61 0.34 -6.27
N LEU A 371 14.95 -0.19 -5.11
CA LEU A 371 14.10 -1.11 -4.35
C LEU A 371 13.33 -0.40 -3.23
#